data_9d031da01413cb36535a2aaddb07c3f2
#
_entry.id   9d031da01413cb36535a2aaddb07c3f2
#
_cell.length_a   1.000
_cell.length_b   1.000
_cell.length_c   1.000
_cell.angle_alpha   90.00
_cell.angle_beta   90.00
_cell.angle_gamma   90.00
#
_symmetry.space_group_name_H-M   'P 1'
#
loop_
_entity.id
_entity.type
_entity.pdbx_description
1 polymer ?
#
loop_
_entity_poly.entity_id
_entity_poly.type
_entity_poly.pdbx_seq_one_letter_code
_entity_poly.pdbx_strand_id
1 'polypeptide(L)'
;LIGTFVLFFAIFFIVKQNIEIEGEVINFGLGALDALPVGIVVWVIGMTLGGTTGFAINPARDFGPRLMYSLLPRKNKKPDWSYSWIPVLGPLVGAILAGIIFNILL
;
A
#
# COMPACT_ATOMS: atom_id res chain seq x y z
N LEU A 1 -4.59 8.23 0.24
CA LEU A 1 -5.63 7.59 1.03
C LEU A 1 -6.29 6.45 0.24
N ILE A 2 -7.04 6.74 -0.84
CA ILE A 2 -7.84 5.74 -1.59
C ILE A 2 -6.98 4.57 -2.10
N GLY A 3 -5.87 4.84 -2.77
CA GLY A 3 -5.00 3.78 -3.30
C GLY A 3 -4.47 2.84 -2.22
N THR A 4 -4.11 3.37 -1.05
CA THR A 4 -3.64 2.57 0.09
C THR A 4 -4.79 1.80 0.74
N PHE A 5 -5.96 2.41 0.85
CA PHE A 5 -7.17 1.74 1.31
C PHE A 5 -7.47 0.51 0.44
N VAL A 6 -7.54 0.67 -0.88
CA VAL A 6 -7.80 -0.42 -1.82
C VAL A 6 -6.73 -1.51 -1.72
N LEU A 7 -5.45 -1.12 -1.59
CA LEU A 7 -4.34 -2.06 -1.44
C LEU A 7 -4.50 -2.92 -0.19
N PHE A 8 -4.65 -2.30 0.99
CA PHE A 8 -4.76 -3.05 2.25
C PHE A 8 -6.05 -3.87 2.31
N PHE A 9 -7.15 -3.31 1.84
CA PHE A 9 -8.41 -4.04 1.77
C PHE A 9 -8.29 -5.30 0.90
N ALA A 10 -7.68 -5.21 -0.28
CA ALA A 10 -7.41 -6.36 -1.13
C ALA A 10 -6.46 -7.37 -0.47
N ILE A 11 -5.40 -6.91 0.20
CA ILE A 11 -4.45 -7.78 0.91
C ILE A 11 -5.16 -8.62 1.97
N PHE A 12 -6.07 -8.03 2.75
CA PHE A 12 -6.82 -8.77 3.77
C PHE A 12 -7.65 -9.94 3.20
N PHE A 13 -8.13 -9.82 1.96
CA PHE A 13 -8.82 -10.93 1.28
C PHE A 13 -7.89 -11.92 0.59
N ILE A 14 -6.68 -11.50 0.23
CA ILE A 14 -5.67 -12.36 -0.40
C ILE A 14 -4.95 -13.23 0.63
N VAL A 15 -4.89 -12.77 1.90
CA VAL A 15 -4.22 -13.48 2.98
C VAL A 15 -4.86 -14.84 3.22
N LYS A 16 -4.01 -15.82 3.32
CA LYS A 16 -4.18 -17.28 3.49
C LYS A 16 -5.50 -17.69 4.12
N GLN A 17 -6.30 -18.43 3.38
CA GLN A 17 -7.43 -19.16 3.94
C GLN A 17 -6.88 -20.40 4.66
N ASN A 18 -7.14 -20.48 5.95
CA ASN A 18 -6.88 -21.67 6.75
C ASN A 18 -8.08 -22.60 6.61
N ILE A 19 -7.85 -23.82 6.17
CA ILE A 19 -8.88 -24.86 6.16
C ILE A 19 -8.54 -25.83 7.28
N GLU A 20 -9.50 -26.06 8.18
CA GLU A 20 -9.38 -27.04 9.24
C GLU A 20 -9.89 -28.38 8.71
N ILE A 21 -9.01 -29.37 8.58
CA ILE A 21 -9.34 -30.73 8.17
C ILE A 21 -8.87 -31.66 9.29
N GLU A 22 -9.79 -32.40 9.90
CA GLU A 22 -9.55 -33.38 10.96
C GLU A 22 -8.77 -32.83 12.17
N GLY A 23 -8.96 -31.54 12.53
CA GLY A 23 -8.28 -30.90 13.66
C GLY A 23 -6.88 -30.38 13.36
N GLU A 24 -6.40 -30.49 12.12
CA GLU A 24 -5.16 -29.84 11.67
C GLU A 24 -5.47 -28.62 10.83
N VAL A 25 -4.82 -27.49 11.16
CA VAL A 25 -4.92 -26.24 10.39
C VAL A 25 -3.96 -26.30 9.21
N ILE A 26 -4.52 -26.54 8.02
CA ILE A 26 -3.76 -26.54 6.78
C ILE A 26 -3.78 -25.12 6.17
N ASN A 27 -2.60 -24.51 6.06
CA ASN A 27 -2.43 -23.23 5.39
C ASN A 27 -2.38 -23.43 3.88
N PHE A 28 -3.43 -23.04 3.18
CA PHE A 28 -3.41 -22.95 1.73
C PHE A 28 -2.82 -21.62 1.29
N GLY A 29 -1.68 -21.67 0.62
CA GLY A 29 -1.01 -20.51 0.02
C GLY A 29 -0.48 -20.87 -1.37
N LEU A 30 -0.16 -19.86 -2.16
CA LEU A 30 0.50 -20.03 -3.46
C LEU A 30 2.00 -20.35 -3.32
N GLY A 31 2.49 -20.50 -2.08
CA GLY A 31 3.91 -20.75 -1.78
C GLY A 31 4.78 -19.60 -2.26
N ALA A 32 5.74 -19.88 -3.16
CA ALA A 32 6.65 -18.87 -3.71
C ALA A 32 5.92 -17.75 -4.52
N LEU A 33 4.68 -17.99 -4.92
CA LEU A 33 3.86 -17.04 -5.70
C LEU A 33 2.90 -16.21 -4.84
N ASP A 34 2.94 -16.32 -3.51
CA ASP A 34 2.03 -15.59 -2.60
C ASP A 34 2.06 -14.07 -2.80
N ALA A 35 3.19 -13.52 -3.22
CA ALA A 35 3.33 -12.09 -3.50
C ALA A 35 2.73 -11.65 -4.85
N LEU A 36 2.44 -12.57 -5.77
CA LEU A 36 1.97 -12.24 -7.12
C LEU A 36 0.61 -11.51 -7.13
N PRO A 37 -0.43 -11.98 -6.42
CA PRO A 37 -1.71 -11.26 -6.37
C PRO A 37 -1.56 -9.84 -5.81
N VAL A 38 -0.74 -9.66 -4.78
CA VAL A 38 -0.46 -8.34 -4.19
C VAL A 38 0.26 -7.44 -5.21
N GLY A 39 1.24 -7.98 -5.93
CA GLY A 39 1.94 -7.27 -7.00
C GLY A 39 1.00 -6.80 -8.11
N ILE A 40 0.04 -7.64 -8.51
CA ILE A 40 -0.98 -7.30 -9.52
C ILE A 40 -1.88 -6.16 -9.00
N VAL A 41 -2.34 -6.23 -7.75
CA VAL A 41 -3.15 -5.15 -7.14
C VAL A 41 -2.37 -3.83 -7.13
N VAL A 42 -1.10 -3.85 -6.72
CA VAL A 42 -0.25 -2.65 -6.74
C VAL A 42 -0.11 -2.09 -8.15
N TRP A 43 0.08 -2.95 -9.14
CA TRP A 43 0.18 -2.54 -10.54
C TRP A 43 -1.10 -1.89 -11.05
N VAL A 44 -2.25 -2.50 -10.79
CA VAL A 44 -3.57 -1.95 -11.16
C VAL A 44 -3.81 -0.59 -10.51
N ILE A 45 -3.51 -0.44 -9.21
CA ILE A 45 -3.61 0.84 -8.50
C ILE A 45 -2.69 1.88 -9.16
N GLY A 46 -1.47 1.51 -9.53
CA GLY A 46 -0.54 2.39 -10.22
C GLY A 46 -1.09 2.92 -11.54
N MET A 47 -1.71 2.05 -12.33
CA MET A 47 -2.28 2.42 -13.62
C MET A 47 -3.56 3.26 -13.51
N THR A 48 -4.38 3.01 -12.49
CA THR A 48 -5.71 3.64 -12.37
C THR A 48 -5.71 4.88 -11.48
N LEU A 49 -5.01 4.85 -10.35
CA LEU A 49 -5.01 5.89 -9.33
C LEU A 49 -3.68 6.65 -9.23
N GLY A 50 -2.67 6.28 -10.01
CA GLY A 50 -1.34 6.87 -9.95
C GLY A 50 -1.29 8.32 -10.41
N GLY A 51 -2.19 8.75 -11.28
CA GLY A 51 -2.19 10.09 -11.88
C GLY A 51 -2.41 11.23 -10.89
N THR A 52 -3.11 11.00 -9.78
CA THR A 52 -3.48 12.06 -8.81
C THR A 52 -2.34 12.47 -7.89
N THR A 53 -1.46 11.54 -7.53
CA THR A 53 -0.39 11.77 -6.52
C THR A 53 0.98 11.25 -6.94
N GLY A 54 1.17 10.92 -8.21
CA GLY A 54 2.40 10.26 -8.65
C GLY A 54 2.61 8.89 -8.03
N PHE A 55 1.52 8.18 -7.72
CA PHE A 55 1.56 6.85 -7.11
C PHE A 55 2.19 6.83 -5.70
N ALA A 56 1.92 7.85 -4.91
CA ALA A 56 2.46 8.03 -3.56
C ALA A 56 1.67 7.25 -2.48
N ILE A 57 1.38 5.99 -2.70
CA ILE A 57 0.55 5.13 -1.83
C ILE A 57 1.23 4.67 -0.54
N ASN A 58 2.47 5.08 -0.31
CA ASN A 58 3.29 4.65 0.81
C ASN A 58 4.13 5.84 1.32
N PRO A 59 4.10 6.13 2.65
CA PRO A 59 4.87 7.23 3.23
C PRO A 59 6.37 7.15 2.93
N ALA A 60 6.97 5.97 3.08
CA ALA A 60 8.40 5.78 2.85
C ALA A 60 8.79 5.98 1.38
N ARG A 61 7.91 5.57 0.46
CA ARG A 61 8.12 5.70 -0.99
C ARG A 61 8.14 7.17 -1.44
N ASP A 62 7.43 8.06 -0.77
CA ASP A 62 7.47 9.51 -1.05
C ASP A 62 8.57 10.20 -0.24
N PHE A 63 8.61 9.97 1.07
CA PHE A 63 9.51 10.68 1.98
C PHE A 63 10.98 10.41 1.68
N GLY A 64 11.37 9.16 1.45
CA GLY A 64 12.75 8.77 1.17
C GLY A 64 13.35 9.51 -0.04
N PRO A 65 12.76 9.36 -1.23
CA PRO A 65 13.24 10.07 -2.43
C PRO A 65 13.18 11.60 -2.30
N ARG A 66 12.16 12.15 -1.64
CA ARG A 66 12.04 13.60 -1.39
C ARG A 66 13.16 14.12 -0.52
N LEU A 67 13.50 13.42 0.55
CA LEU A 67 14.61 13.73 1.43
C LEU A 67 15.93 13.69 0.65
N MET A 68 16.20 12.61 -0.07
CA MET A 68 17.42 12.47 -0.87
C MET A 68 17.51 13.56 -1.94
N TYR A 69 16.41 13.86 -2.63
CA TYR A 69 16.37 14.97 -3.59
C TYR A 69 16.69 16.33 -2.95
N SER A 70 16.28 16.55 -1.71
CA SER A 70 16.62 17.77 -0.96
C SER A 70 18.10 17.88 -0.61
N LEU A 71 18.76 16.75 -0.35
CA LEU A 71 20.17 16.69 0.05
C LEU A 71 21.13 16.76 -1.15
N LEU A 72 20.72 16.31 -2.33
CA LEU A 72 21.57 16.31 -3.51
C LEU A 72 22.01 17.72 -3.92
N PRO A 73 23.26 17.94 -4.34
CA PRO A 73 23.78 19.24 -4.75
C PRO A 73 23.28 19.62 -6.16
N ARG A 74 22.00 19.99 -6.27
CA ARG A 74 21.37 20.44 -7.52
C ARG A 74 20.95 21.91 -7.44
N LYS A 75 21.08 22.63 -8.55
CA LYS A 75 20.51 23.98 -8.69
C LYS A 75 18.99 23.88 -8.93
N ASN A 76 18.24 24.84 -8.41
CA ASN A 76 16.77 24.96 -8.60
C ASN A 76 15.94 23.77 -8.10
N LYS A 77 16.27 23.23 -6.94
CA LYS A 77 15.48 22.18 -6.29
C LYS A 77 14.12 22.69 -5.83
N LYS A 78 13.09 21.90 -6.09
CA LYS A 78 11.73 22.12 -5.56
C LYS A 78 11.22 20.79 -4.94
N PRO A 79 11.65 20.45 -3.72
CA PRO A 79 11.23 19.19 -3.07
C PRO A 79 9.78 19.20 -2.59
N ASP A 80 9.11 20.34 -2.64
CA ASP A 80 7.70 20.52 -2.29
C ASP A 80 7.32 19.90 -0.93
N TRP A 81 8.00 20.34 0.12
CA TRP A 81 7.76 19.88 1.49
C TRP A 81 6.37 20.23 2.01
N SER A 82 5.75 21.29 1.49
CA SER A 82 4.39 21.68 1.84
C SER A 82 3.33 20.64 1.44
N TYR A 83 3.63 19.83 0.42
CA TYR A 83 2.77 18.73 -0.03
C TYR A 83 3.06 17.41 0.69
N SER A 84 4.26 17.23 1.28
CA SER A 84 4.76 15.95 1.77
C SER A 84 3.88 15.28 2.85
N TRP A 85 3.09 16.04 3.59
CA TRP A 85 2.17 15.52 4.59
C TRP A 85 1.05 14.66 4.00
N ILE A 86 0.62 14.94 2.76
CA ILE A 86 -0.44 14.20 2.07
C ILE A 86 -0.04 12.74 1.80
N PRO A 87 1.12 12.45 1.15
CA PRO A 87 1.58 11.09 0.96
C PRO A 87 2.05 10.38 2.24
N VAL A 88 2.18 11.09 3.36
CA VAL A 88 2.44 10.48 4.67
C VAL A 88 1.14 10.13 5.38
N LEU A 89 0.26 11.09 5.62
CA LEU A 89 -0.98 10.87 6.38
C LEU A 89 -2.05 10.13 5.56
N GLY A 90 -2.15 10.40 4.27
CA GLY A 90 -3.14 9.77 3.42
C GLY A 90 -3.08 8.24 3.43
N PRO A 91 -1.93 7.61 3.20
CA PRO A 91 -1.77 6.17 3.29
C PRO A 91 -2.05 5.60 4.69
N LEU A 92 -1.60 6.25 5.75
CA LEU A 92 -1.87 5.81 7.13
C LEU A 92 -3.36 5.75 7.42
N VAL A 93 -4.08 6.82 7.11
CA VAL A 93 -5.54 6.87 7.26
C VAL A 93 -6.21 5.82 6.38
N GLY A 94 -5.75 5.65 5.13
CA GLY A 94 -6.29 4.65 4.21
C GLY A 94 -6.15 3.22 4.74
N ALA A 95 -4.99 2.87 5.29
CA ALA A 95 -4.73 1.55 5.87
C ALA A 95 -5.58 1.30 7.13
N ILE A 96 -5.70 2.30 8.01
CA ILE A 96 -6.55 2.20 9.22
C ILE A 96 -8.02 1.99 8.84
N LEU A 97 -8.54 2.75 7.89
CA LEU A 97 -9.92 2.60 7.41
C LEU A 97 -10.15 1.22 6.78
N ALA A 98 -9.19 0.70 6.01
CA ALA A 98 -9.29 -0.63 5.43
C ALA A 98 -9.39 -1.70 6.54
N GLY A 99 -8.57 -1.60 7.58
CA GLY A 99 -8.60 -2.52 8.72
C GLY A 99 -9.91 -2.45 9.50
N ILE A 100 -10.42 -1.24 9.77
CA ILE A 100 -11.70 -1.06 10.47
C ILE A 100 -12.85 -1.67 9.67
N ILE A 101 -12.95 -1.35 8.38
CA ILE A 101 -14.03 -1.85 7.52
C ILE A 101 -13.94 -3.38 7.38
N PHE A 102 -12.74 -3.93 7.22
CA PHE A 102 -12.54 -5.37 7.17
C PHE A 102 -13.06 -6.07 8.44
N ASN A 103 -12.72 -5.54 9.64
CA ASN A 103 -13.20 -6.08 10.91
C ASN A 103 -14.72 -5.95 11.13
N ILE A 104 -15.38 -4.98 10.49
CA ILE A 104 -16.84 -4.83 10.58
C ILE A 104 -17.54 -5.82 9.63
N LEU A 105 -16.92 -6.17 8.52
CA LEU A 105 -17.51 -7.04 7.50
C LEU A 105 -17.34 -8.54 7.82
N LEU A 106 -16.37 -8.90 8.62
CA LEU A 106 -16.01 -10.27 9.00
C LEU A 106 -16.04 -10.45 10.52
#